data_08e6c108a05db4ea87538858aeb39a87
#
_entry.id   08e6c108a05db4ea87538858aeb39a87
#
_cell.length_a   1.000
_cell.length_b   1.000
_cell.length_c   1.000
_cell.angle_alpha   90.00
_cell.angle_beta   90.00
_cell.angle_gamma   90.00
#
_symmetry.space_group_name_H-M   'P 1'
#
loop_
_entity.id
_entity.type
_entity.pdbx_description
1 polymer ?
#
loop_
_entity_poly.entity_id
_entity_poly.type
_entity_poly.pdbx_seq_one_letter_code
_entity_poly.pdbx_strand_id
1 'polypeptide(L)'
;MEIDKELIDGLFDQAQVNPRLRQNYDLRTSEGDHSQRMLNALLPGTVVPIHRHPQSTENVFLLCGKIVEVIYDNEGNETDRILLDPTAGSYGCVVPQGAWHTVEVLEPSVIFEAKDGRFGEDGSETLDAFRVKVAENKKQVSPTTAPFSNSLGDLKKNIEYLIGMERQSGSMEVITPLYVSRMLNVPLEEVEKVMGKMGV
;
A
#
# COMPACT_ATOMS: atom_id res chain seq x y z
N MET A 1 14.21 -0.08 -25.00
CA MET A 1 13.01 0.46 -24.35
C MET A 1 13.46 1.04 -23.03
N GLU A 2 13.09 2.25 -22.73
CA GLU A 2 13.36 2.89 -21.45
C GLU A 2 12.13 2.78 -20.56
N ILE A 3 12.34 2.69 -19.26
CA ILE A 3 11.28 2.85 -18.25
C ILE A 3 11.39 4.28 -17.77
N ASP A 4 10.72 5.16 -18.50
CA ASP A 4 10.78 6.60 -18.32
C ASP A 4 9.45 7.19 -17.85
N LYS A 5 9.42 8.50 -17.71
CA LYS A 5 8.22 9.21 -17.27
C LYS A 5 7.04 9.03 -18.24
N GLU A 6 7.28 8.96 -19.54
CA GLU A 6 6.23 8.83 -20.54
C GLU A 6 5.53 7.46 -20.42
N LEU A 7 6.29 6.38 -20.22
CA LEU A 7 5.73 5.06 -19.98
C LEU A 7 4.91 5.04 -18.68
N ILE A 8 5.45 5.62 -17.61
CA ILE A 8 4.77 5.65 -16.30
C ILE A 8 3.48 6.44 -16.35
N ASP A 9 3.49 7.65 -16.96
CA ASP A 9 2.29 8.47 -17.14
C ASP A 9 1.23 7.71 -17.95
N GLY A 10 1.63 7.06 -19.04
CA GLY A 10 0.72 6.25 -19.87
C GLY A 10 0.10 5.06 -19.12
N LEU A 11 0.83 4.46 -18.17
CA LEU A 11 0.27 3.42 -17.31
C LEU A 11 -0.73 3.98 -16.30
N PHE A 12 -0.48 5.17 -15.75
CA PHE A 12 -1.45 5.83 -14.87
C PHE A 12 -2.73 6.22 -15.61
N ASP A 13 -2.62 6.76 -16.84
CA ASP A 13 -3.79 7.08 -17.66
C ASP A 13 -4.66 5.83 -17.90
N GLN A 14 -4.04 4.71 -18.21
CA GLN A 14 -4.75 3.44 -18.38
C GLN A 14 -5.34 2.92 -17.05
N ALA A 15 -4.62 3.02 -15.94
CA ALA A 15 -5.11 2.64 -14.63
C ALA A 15 -6.33 3.45 -14.21
N GLN A 16 -6.36 4.75 -14.54
CA GLN A 16 -7.45 5.65 -14.17
C GLN A 16 -8.79 5.27 -14.82
N VAL A 17 -8.77 4.75 -16.04
CA VAL A 17 -9.99 4.29 -16.73
C VAL A 17 -10.29 2.80 -16.50
N ASN A 18 -9.39 2.07 -15.85
CA ASN A 18 -9.57 0.67 -15.51
C ASN A 18 -10.47 0.55 -14.26
N PRO A 19 -11.56 -0.23 -14.29
CA PRO A 19 -12.43 -0.43 -13.11
C PRO A 19 -11.71 -0.97 -11.86
N ARG A 20 -10.54 -1.60 -12.03
CA ARG A 20 -9.71 -2.09 -10.92
C ARG A 20 -8.73 -1.06 -10.40
N LEU A 21 -8.68 0.14 -11.00
CA LEU A 21 -7.75 1.22 -10.66
C LEU A 21 -6.28 0.80 -10.74
N ARG A 22 -5.96 -0.12 -11.66
CA ARG A 22 -4.60 -0.61 -11.88
C ARG A 22 -4.36 -1.02 -13.34
N GLN A 23 -3.10 -0.92 -13.76
CA GLN A 23 -2.64 -1.34 -15.08
C GLN A 23 -1.28 -1.99 -14.98
N ASN A 24 -1.14 -3.18 -15.55
CA ASN A 24 0.13 -3.89 -15.64
C ASN A 24 0.79 -3.71 -17.01
N TYR A 25 2.10 -3.85 -17.02
CA TYR A 25 2.93 -3.87 -18.22
C TYR A 25 3.93 -5.03 -18.12
N ASP A 26 3.79 -6.01 -19.00
CA ASP A 26 4.63 -7.21 -19.02
C ASP A 26 6.01 -6.91 -19.62
N LEU A 27 7.06 -7.21 -18.86
CA LEU A 27 8.46 -7.03 -19.26
C LEU A 27 9.12 -8.34 -19.70
N ARG A 28 8.38 -9.43 -19.81
CA ARG A 28 8.93 -10.69 -20.32
C ARG A 28 9.38 -10.51 -21.75
N THR A 29 10.42 -11.27 -22.12
CA THR A 29 11.02 -11.20 -23.47
C THR A 29 10.28 -12.04 -24.49
N SER A 30 9.52 -13.04 -24.06
CA SER A 30 8.75 -13.95 -24.90
C SER A 30 7.69 -14.70 -24.10
N GLU A 31 6.76 -15.35 -24.77
CA GLU A 31 5.79 -16.26 -24.13
C GLU A 31 6.47 -17.49 -23.48
N GLY A 32 7.66 -17.87 -23.93
CA GLY A 32 8.46 -18.94 -23.34
C GLY A 32 9.22 -18.55 -22.08
N ASP A 33 9.21 -17.28 -21.69
CA ASP A 33 9.89 -16.79 -20.50
C ASP A 33 9.10 -17.17 -19.24
N HIS A 34 9.69 -18.02 -18.41
CA HIS A 34 9.06 -18.55 -17.20
C HIS A 34 9.26 -17.66 -15.97
N SER A 35 9.89 -16.51 -16.09
CA SER A 35 9.96 -15.52 -15.03
C SER A 35 8.83 -14.48 -15.17
N GLN A 36 8.21 -14.10 -14.07
CA GLN A 36 7.34 -12.94 -14.06
C GLN A 36 8.18 -11.69 -13.82
N ARG A 37 8.02 -10.72 -14.69
CA ARG A 37 8.64 -9.38 -14.56
C ARG A 37 7.64 -8.41 -15.12
N MET A 38 7.09 -7.55 -14.26
CA MET A 38 6.09 -6.58 -14.71
C MET A 38 6.16 -5.26 -13.94
N LEU A 39 5.70 -4.22 -14.58
CA LEU A 39 5.31 -3.00 -13.90
C LEU A 39 3.82 -3.05 -13.58
N ASN A 40 3.44 -2.57 -12.42
CA ASN A 40 2.05 -2.35 -12.05
C ASN A 40 1.86 -0.91 -11.62
N ALA A 41 1.08 -0.15 -12.39
CA ALA A 41 0.55 1.13 -11.95
C ALA A 41 -0.69 0.90 -11.10
N LEU A 42 -0.68 1.45 -9.91
CA LEU A 42 -1.70 1.27 -8.87
C LEU A 42 -2.19 2.64 -8.40
N LEU A 43 -3.50 2.84 -8.37
CA LEU A 43 -4.11 4.07 -7.84
C LEU A 43 -4.72 3.81 -6.46
N PRO A 44 -4.83 4.83 -5.60
CA PRO A 44 -5.58 4.71 -4.35
C PRO A 44 -7.00 4.18 -4.59
N GLY A 45 -7.41 3.20 -3.79
CA GLY A 45 -8.65 2.46 -4.00
C GLY A 45 -8.48 1.14 -4.76
N THR A 46 -7.29 0.87 -5.33
CA THR A 46 -6.98 -0.47 -5.85
C THR A 46 -7.16 -1.52 -4.76
N VAL A 47 -7.87 -2.59 -5.09
CA VAL A 47 -8.01 -3.76 -4.22
C VAL A 47 -7.20 -4.90 -4.81
N VAL A 48 -6.09 -5.24 -4.15
CA VAL A 48 -5.34 -6.47 -4.44
C VAL A 48 -5.84 -7.54 -3.47
N PRO A 49 -6.33 -8.69 -3.98
CA PRO A 49 -6.69 -9.79 -3.09
C PRO A 49 -5.51 -10.24 -2.24
N ILE A 50 -5.76 -10.62 -0.99
CA ILE A 50 -4.73 -11.32 -0.21
C ILE A 50 -4.44 -12.63 -0.93
N HIS A 51 -3.15 -12.85 -1.24
CA HIS A 51 -2.70 -13.99 -2.02
C HIS A 51 -1.33 -14.44 -1.57
N ARG A 52 -0.88 -15.58 -2.07
CA ARG A 52 0.48 -16.08 -1.86
C ARG A 52 1.02 -16.77 -3.12
N HIS A 53 2.32 -16.87 -3.17
CA HIS A 53 3.07 -17.62 -4.18
C HIS A 53 3.74 -18.82 -3.52
N PRO A 54 3.12 -20.03 -3.56
CA PRO A 54 3.62 -21.18 -2.81
C PRO A 54 5.00 -21.67 -3.24
N GLN A 55 5.42 -21.34 -4.46
CA GLN A 55 6.63 -21.89 -5.09
C GLN A 55 7.72 -20.85 -5.32
N SER A 56 7.43 -19.56 -5.13
CA SER A 56 8.38 -18.50 -5.42
C SER A 56 8.39 -17.39 -4.37
N THR A 57 9.53 -16.77 -4.23
CA THR A 57 9.72 -15.50 -3.53
C THR A 57 9.41 -14.38 -4.51
N GLU A 58 8.73 -13.34 -4.08
CA GLU A 58 8.45 -12.16 -4.88
C GLU A 58 9.30 -10.98 -4.44
N ASN A 59 9.87 -10.27 -5.42
CA ASN A 59 10.60 -9.04 -5.19
C ASN A 59 9.73 -7.88 -5.67
N VAL A 60 9.45 -6.94 -4.77
CA VAL A 60 8.67 -5.74 -5.04
C VAL A 60 9.57 -4.53 -4.89
N PHE A 61 9.71 -3.72 -5.95
CA PHE A 61 10.41 -2.44 -5.91
C PHE A 61 9.45 -1.32 -6.29
N LEU A 62 9.43 -0.28 -5.49
CA LEU A 62 8.61 0.89 -5.73
C LEU A 62 9.39 1.93 -6.54
N LEU A 63 8.95 2.21 -7.77
CA LEU A 63 9.57 3.19 -8.65
C LEU A 63 9.14 4.61 -8.31
N CYS A 64 7.87 4.78 -7.95
CA CYS A 64 7.31 6.07 -7.51
C CYS A 64 6.04 5.85 -6.69
N GLY A 65 5.64 6.86 -5.91
CA GLY A 65 4.44 6.83 -5.07
C GLY A 65 4.73 6.30 -3.67
N LYS A 66 3.69 5.76 -3.01
CA LYS A 66 3.75 5.25 -1.64
C LYS A 66 2.76 4.11 -1.45
N ILE A 67 3.24 2.98 -0.94
CA ILE A 67 2.43 1.79 -0.67
C ILE A 67 2.81 1.16 0.67
N VAL A 68 1.95 0.30 1.17
CA VAL A 68 2.26 -0.62 2.28
C VAL A 68 2.10 -2.04 1.78
N GLU A 69 3.16 -2.82 1.86
CA GLU A 69 3.09 -4.27 1.72
C GLU A 69 2.69 -4.87 3.05
N VAL A 70 1.60 -5.64 3.07
CA VAL A 70 1.04 -6.22 4.30
C VAL A 70 1.17 -7.73 4.25
N ILE A 71 1.80 -8.30 5.26
CA ILE A 71 2.03 -9.74 5.39
C ILE A 71 1.08 -10.32 6.45
N TYR A 72 0.58 -11.52 6.18
CA TYR A 72 -0.35 -12.21 7.08
C TYR A 72 0.13 -13.62 7.40
N ASP A 73 -0.28 -14.13 8.56
CA ASP A 73 -0.16 -15.54 8.91
C ASP A 73 -1.28 -16.39 8.27
N ASN A 74 -1.24 -17.71 8.50
CA ASN A 74 -2.25 -18.63 7.99
C ASN A 74 -3.63 -18.45 8.65
N GLU A 75 -3.67 -17.81 9.79
CA GLU A 75 -4.90 -17.49 10.53
C GLU A 75 -5.53 -16.17 10.08
N GLY A 76 -4.83 -15.41 9.25
CA GLY A 76 -5.27 -14.12 8.71
C GLY A 76 -5.02 -12.94 9.64
N ASN A 77 -4.07 -13.05 10.55
CA ASN A 77 -3.61 -11.92 11.33
C ASN A 77 -2.47 -11.23 10.60
N GLU A 78 -2.45 -9.91 10.60
CA GLU A 78 -1.31 -9.14 10.10
C GLU A 78 -0.10 -9.44 10.98
N THR A 79 1.01 -9.80 10.35
CA THR A 79 2.29 -10.09 11.02
C THR A 79 3.33 -9.05 10.74
N ASP A 80 3.21 -8.35 9.60
CA ASP A 80 4.13 -7.29 9.24
C ASP A 80 3.47 -6.28 8.30
N ARG A 81 3.93 -5.02 8.35
CA ARG A 81 3.52 -3.92 7.46
C ARG A 81 4.78 -3.17 7.04
N ILE A 82 5.09 -3.25 5.77
CA ILE A 82 6.31 -2.67 5.19
C ILE A 82 5.90 -1.44 4.38
N LEU A 83 6.16 -0.26 4.92
CA LEU A 83 5.96 0.99 4.18
C LEU A 83 7.06 1.14 3.15
N LEU A 84 6.68 1.26 1.88
CA LEU A 84 7.58 1.61 0.80
C LEU A 84 7.33 3.07 0.39
N ASP A 85 8.39 3.86 0.49
CA ASP A 85 8.41 5.28 0.14
C ASP A 85 9.83 5.65 -0.33
N PRO A 86 10.09 5.74 -1.63
CA PRO A 86 11.41 6.07 -2.16
C PRO A 86 11.92 7.43 -1.67
N THR A 87 11.05 8.36 -1.36
CA THR A 87 11.44 9.69 -0.83
C THR A 87 11.97 9.61 0.60
N ALA A 88 11.55 8.58 1.34
CA ALA A 88 12.03 8.27 2.69
C ALA A 88 13.17 7.22 2.71
N GLY A 89 13.63 6.74 1.52
CA GLY A 89 14.71 5.78 1.41
C GLY A 89 14.27 4.32 1.51
N SER A 90 12.97 4.02 1.47
CA SER A 90 12.42 2.65 1.44
C SER A 90 11.97 2.31 0.03
N TYR A 91 12.75 1.50 -0.68
CA TYR A 91 12.62 1.29 -2.11
C TYR A 91 11.91 0.00 -2.51
N GLY A 92 11.84 -0.99 -1.63
CA GLY A 92 11.26 -2.27 -1.97
C GLY A 92 11.35 -3.28 -0.83
N CYS A 93 10.71 -4.41 -1.03
CA CYS A 93 10.74 -5.52 -0.10
C CYS A 93 10.82 -6.86 -0.82
N VAL A 94 11.07 -7.90 -0.04
CA VAL A 94 11.07 -9.29 -0.50
C VAL A 94 9.94 -9.99 0.24
N VAL A 95 8.94 -10.46 -0.49
CA VAL A 95 7.86 -11.28 0.05
C VAL A 95 8.33 -12.73 0.03
N PRO A 96 8.47 -13.40 1.17
CA PRO A 96 8.94 -14.78 1.22
C PRO A 96 8.00 -15.75 0.52
N GLN A 97 8.55 -16.82 -0.02
CA GLN A 97 7.77 -17.91 -0.59
C GLN A 97 6.68 -18.38 0.37
N GLY A 98 5.45 -18.46 -0.12
CA GLY A 98 4.28 -18.93 0.64
C GLY A 98 3.69 -17.94 1.63
N ALA A 99 4.26 -16.75 1.79
CA ALA A 99 3.70 -15.73 2.65
C ALA A 99 2.41 -15.14 2.05
N TRP A 100 1.35 -15.08 2.86
CA TRP A 100 0.13 -14.38 2.49
C TRP A 100 0.39 -12.89 2.53
N HIS A 101 0.02 -12.16 1.47
CA HIS A 101 0.29 -10.73 1.38
C HIS A 101 -0.73 -9.98 0.52
N THR A 102 -0.72 -8.67 0.67
CA THR A 102 -1.43 -7.72 -0.17
C THR A 102 -0.73 -6.38 -0.16
N VAL A 103 -1.10 -5.51 -1.09
CA VAL A 103 -0.62 -4.13 -1.14
C VAL A 103 -1.74 -3.14 -0.85
N GLU A 104 -1.47 -2.17 0.00
CA GLU A 104 -2.31 -1.00 0.23
C GLU A 104 -1.68 0.21 -0.46
N VAL A 105 -2.44 0.88 -1.32
CA VAL A 105 -1.95 2.00 -2.12
C VAL A 105 -2.30 3.32 -1.45
N LEU A 106 -1.29 4.04 -0.98
CA LEU A 106 -1.46 5.33 -0.28
C LEU A 106 -1.42 6.52 -1.24
N GLU A 107 -0.57 6.44 -2.25
CA GLU A 107 -0.43 7.43 -3.32
C GLU A 107 -0.39 6.72 -4.68
N PRO A 108 -0.68 7.40 -5.82
CA PRO A 108 -0.47 6.80 -7.14
C PRO A 108 0.95 6.24 -7.26
N SER A 109 1.06 4.96 -7.53
CA SER A 109 2.31 4.20 -7.40
C SER A 109 2.58 3.34 -8.61
N VAL A 110 3.85 3.15 -8.95
CA VAL A 110 4.29 2.12 -9.88
C VAL A 110 5.28 1.22 -9.19
N ILE A 111 4.95 -0.06 -9.12
CA ILE A 111 5.83 -1.10 -8.62
C ILE A 111 6.42 -1.93 -9.77
N PHE A 112 7.63 -2.41 -9.59
CA PHE A 112 8.21 -3.49 -10.36
C PHE A 112 8.15 -4.77 -9.52
N GLU A 113 7.50 -5.78 -10.06
CA GLU A 113 7.40 -7.11 -9.46
C GLU A 113 8.22 -8.11 -10.26
N ALA A 114 8.99 -8.94 -9.54
CA ALA A 114 9.73 -10.05 -10.14
C ALA A 114 9.64 -11.30 -9.28
N LYS A 115 9.30 -12.42 -9.92
CA LYS A 115 9.28 -13.76 -9.32
C LYS A 115 9.47 -14.85 -10.34
N ASP A 116 9.80 -16.04 -9.89
CA ASP A 116 9.84 -17.22 -10.73
C ASP A 116 8.43 -17.74 -11.05
N GLY A 117 8.25 -18.33 -12.21
CA GLY A 117 7.00 -18.85 -12.69
C GLY A 117 6.19 -17.83 -13.49
N ARG A 118 5.34 -18.32 -14.38
CA ARG A 118 4.43 -17.51 -15.17
C ARG A 118 3.23 -17.07 -14.34
N PHE A 119 2.72 -15.88 -14.60
CA PHE A 119 1.44 -15.45 -14.05
C PHE A 119 0.33 -16.44 -14.43
N GLY A 120 -0.39 -16.94 -13.43
CA GLY A 120 -1.45 -17.94 -13.59
C GLY A 120 -0.98 -19.41 -13.68
N GLU A 121 0.32 -19.67 -13.82
CA GLU A 121 0.92 -21.01 -13.84
C GLU A 121 1.86 -21.23 -12.64
N ASP A 122 2.13 -20.21 -11.87
CA ASP A 122 3.03 -20.17 -10.70
C ASP A 122 2.42 -20.76 -9.42
N GLY A 123 1.20 -21.32 -9.52
CA GLY A 123 0.48 -21.88 -8.38
C GLY A 123 -0.01 -20.82 -7.39
N SER A 124 -0.07 -19.54 -7.79
CA SER A 124 -0.61 -18.47 -6.95
C SER A 124 -1.99 -18.81 -6.42
N GLU A 125 -2.21 -18.60 -5.15
CA GLU A 125 -3.46 -18.88 -4.45
C GLU A 125 -4.06 -17.59 -3.90
N THR A 126 -5.39 -17.48 -3.99
CA THR A 126 -6.15 -16.40 -3.35
C THR A 126 -6.94 -16.99 -2.20
N LEU A 127 -6.90 -16.38 -1.04
CA LEU A 127 -7.59 -16.90 0.13
C LEU A 127 -8.85 -16.08 0.40
N ASP A 128 -9.98 -16.47 -0.16
CA ASP A 128 -11.26 -15.77 0.02
C ASP A 128 -11.70 -15.74 1.50
N ALA A 129 -11.41 -16.80 2.25
CA ALA A 129 -11.65 -16.84 3.69
C ALA A 129 -10.84 -15.78 4.47
N PHE A 130 -9.65 -15.44 4.00
CA PHE A 130 -8.85 -14.34 4.54
C PHE A 130 -9.54 -13.00 4.37
N ARG A 131 -10.12 -12.75 3.19
CA ARG A 131 -10.86 -11.51 2.93
C ARG A 131 -12.01 -11.32 3.92
N VAL A 132 -12.76 -12.39 4.19
CA VAL A 132 -13.87 -12.35 5.15
C VAL A 132 -13.34 -12.06 6.55
N LYS A 133 -12.33 -12.79 7.00
CA LYS A 133 -11.74 -12.63 8.33
C LYS A 133 -11.08 -11.25 8.53
N VAL A 134 -10.33 -10.78 7.54
CA VAL A 134 -9.70 -9.45 7.59
C VAL A 134 -10.76 -8.34 7.55
N ALA A 135 -11.82 -8.50 6.73
CA ALA A 135 -12.92 -7.56 6.71
C ALA A 135 -13.71 -7.55 8.03
N GLU A 136 -13.87 -8.70 8.68
CA GLU A 136 -14.49 -8.82 10.01
C GLU A 136 -13.61 -8.21 11.10
N ASN A 137 -12.29 -8.47 11.07
CA ASN A 137 -11.34 -7.85 11.98
C ASN A 137 -11.27 -6.33 11.79
N LYS A 138 -11.30 -5.84 10.53
CA LYS A 138 -11.44 -4.39 10.24
C LYS A 138 -12.75 -3.80 10.73
N LYS A 139 -13.83 -4.58 10.81
CA LYS A 139 -15.10 -4.16 11.41
C LYS A 139 -15.07 -4.20 12.94
N GLN A 140 -14.32 -5.12 13.54
CA GLN A 140 -14.16 -5.23 15.01
C GLN A 140 -13.16 -4.22 15.57
N VAL A 141 -12.15 -3.88 14.80
CA VAL A 141 -11.30 -2.69 14.98
C VAL A 141 -11.98 -1.53 14.26
N SER A 142 -13.30 -1.44 14.31
CA SER A 142 -13.92 -0.19 13.92
C SER A 142 -13.25 0.90 14.74
N PRO A 143 -12.36 1.67 14.10
CA PRO A 143 -12.46 3.04 14.42
C PRO A 143 -13.91 3.35 14.11
N THR A 144 -14.56 4.03 14.92
CA THR A 144 -15.66 4.88 14.53
C THR A 144 -15.15 5.69 13.33
N THR A 145 -15.12 5.07 12.14
CA THR A 145 -15.05 5.76 10.88
C THR A 145 -16.47 6.25 10.58
N ALA A 146 -16.94 7.06 11.46
CA ALA A 146 -17.62 8.22 10.95
C ALA A 146 -16.65 8.86 9.95
N PRO A 147 -17.10 9.23 8.72
CA PRO A 147 -16.31 10.05 7.84
C PRO A 147 -15.80 11.19 8.69
N PHE A 148 -14.49 11.46 8.68
CA PHE A 148 -13.79 12.42 9.52
C PHE A 148 -14.76 13.52 9.96
N SER A 149 -15.31 13.38 11.17
CA SER A 149 -16.17 14.40 11.70
C SER A 149 -15.24 15.59 11.95
N ASN A 150 -15.55 16.73 11.34
CA ASN A 150 -14.80 17.97 11.49
C ASN A 150 -14.95 18.56 12.90
N SER A 151 -15.37 17.79 13.90
CA SER A 151 -15.39 18.25 15.28
C SER A 151 -13.96 18.29 15.83
N LEU A 152 -13.62 19.34 16.56
CA LEU A 152 -12.28 19.55 17.13
C LEU A 152 -11.82 18.37 18.01
N GLY A 153 -12.75 17.62 18.61
CA GLY A 153 -12.48 16.46 19.45
C GLY A 153 -12.09 15.21 18.64
N ASP A 154 -12.63 15.07 17.45
CA ASP A 154 -12.32 13.95 16.56
C ASP A 154 -11.02 14.20 15.83
N LEU A 155 -10.71 15.42 15.47
CA LEU A 155 -9.43 15.79 14.88
C LEU A 155 -8.26 15.48 15.83
N LYS A 156 -8.41 15.75 17.13
CA LYS A 156 -7.39 15.39 18.13
C LYS A 156 -7.14 13.87 18.15
N LYS A 157 -8.19 13.06 18.17
CA LYS A 157 -8.07 11.59 18.16
C LYS A 157 -7.42 11.08 16.88
N ASN A 158 -7.75 11.68 15.75
CA ASN A 158 -7.16 11.31 14.46
C ASN A 158 -5.66 11.66 14.42
N ILE A 159 -5.27 12.79 15.00
CA ILE A 159 -3.85 13.17 15.13
C ILE A 159 -3.14 12.21 16.09
N GLU A 160 -3.72 11.89 17.26
CA GLU A 160 -3.16 10.91 18.20
C GLU A 160 -2.96 9.54 17.56
N TYR A 161 -3.90 9.10 16.73
CA TYR A 161 -3.82 7.85 15.98
C TYR A 161 -2.66 7.87 14.96
N LEU A 162 -2.54 8.95 14.15
CA LEU A 162 -1.43 9.12 13.22
C LEU A 162 -0.07 9.12 13.94
N ILE A 163 0.05 9.87 15.05
CA ILE A 163 1.25 9.88 15.86
C ILE A 163 1.58 8.48 16.38
N GLY A 164 0.57 7.71 16.79
CA GLY A 164 0.74 6.34 17.23
C GLY A 164 1.28 5.42 16.15
N MET A 165 0.75 5.54 14.94
CA MET A 165 1.20 4.78 13.77
C MET A 165 2.65 5.12 13.39
N GLU A 166 2.98 6.42 13.30
CA GLU A 166 4.33 6.85 12.94
C GLU A 166 5.38 6.48 14.01
N ARG A 167 4.98 6.46 15.28
CA ARG A 167 5.84 5.95 16.36
C ARG A 167 6.17 4.48 16.21
N GLN A 168 5.20 3.67 15.79
CA GLN A 168 5.41 2.24 15.56
C GLN A 168 6.29 1.96 14.34
N SER A 169 6.22 2.84 13.33
CA SER A 169 7.07 2.74 12.12
C SER A 169 8.47 3.33 12.28
N GLY A 170 8.77 4.00 13.40
CA GLY A 170 10.04 4.66 13.64
C GLY A 170 10.21 6.02 12.93
N SER A 171 9.16 6.57 12.33
CA SER A 171 9.18 7.75 11.45
C SER A 171 8.82 9.05 12.16
N MET A 172 9.13 9.21 13.43
CA MET A 172 8.72 10.37 14.27
C MET A 172 9.13 11.75 13.73
N GLU A 173 10.17 11.83 12.91
CA GLU A 173 10.66 13.10 12.36
C GLU A 173 9.71 13.71 11.30
N VAL A 174 8.74 12.95 10.82
CA VAL A 174 7.84 13.34 9.70
C VAL A 174 6.54 13.96 10.18
N ILE A 175 6.22 13.90 11.49
CA ILE A 175 4.95 14.40 12.03
C ILE A 175 4.99 15.92 12.17
N THR A 176 4.79 16.59 11.05
CA THR A 176 4.59 18.04 11.02
C THR A 176 3.10 18.38 10.85
N PRO A 177 2.65 19.56 11.26
CA PRO A 177 1.28 20.00 10.99
C PRO A 177 0.89 19.91 9.52
N LEU A 178 1.83 20.19 8.62
CA LEU A 178 1.62 20.07 7.18
C LEU A 178 1.41 18.62 6.73
N TYR A 179 2.20 17.69 7.28
CA TYR A 179 2.02 16.25 7.04
C TYR A 179 0.64 15.80 7.51
N VAL A 180 0.27 16.12 8.74
CA VAL A 180 -1.03 15.75 9.30
C VAL A 180 -2.20 16.37 8.51
N SER A 181 -2.08 17.63 8.11
CA SER A 181 -3.06 18.32 7.26
C SER A 181 -3.31 17.57 5.96
N ARG A 182 -2.26 17.11 5.30
CA ARG A 182 -2.35 16.33 4.06
C ARG A 182 -2.95 14.95 4.29
N MET A 183 -2.50 14.25 5.33
CA MET A 183 -2.95 12.90 5.63
C MET A 183 -4.42 12.83 6.05
N LEU A 184 -4.91 13.82 6.79
CA LEU A 184 -6.29 13.88 7.26
C LEU A 184 -7.22 14.69 6.36
N ASN A 185 -6.68 15.33 5.32
CA ASN A 185 -7.40 16.25 4.44
C ASN A 185 -8.15 17.34 5.22
N VAL A 186 -7.48 17.93 6.21
CA VAL A 186 -7.99 18.99 7.09
C VAL A 186 -7.16 20.25 6.88
N PRO A 187 -7.75 21.47 6.92
CA PRO A 187 -7.02 22.71 6.79
C PRO A 187 -5.84 22.81 7.77
N LEU A 188 -4.67 23.25 7.27
CA LEU A 188 -3.43 23.34 8.04
C LEU A 188 -3.62 24.13 9.34
N GLU A 189 -4.34 25.24 9.28
CA GLU A 189 -4.62 26.13 10.41
C GLU A 189 -5.35 25.42 11.57
N GLU A 190 -6.29 24.51 11.22
CA GLU A 190 -7.00 23.70 12.23
C GLU A 190 -6.07 22.67 12.86
N VAL A 191 -5.21 22.05 12.07
CA VAL A 191 -4.22 21.08 12.56
C VAL A 191 -3.22 21.74 13.48
N GLU A 192 -2.66 22.90 13.10
CA GLU A 192 -1.71 23.68 13.92
C GLU A 192 -2.33 24.05 15.27
N LYS A 193 -3.58 24.47 15.26
CA LYS A 193 -4.33 24.81 16.50
C LYS A 193 -4.51 23.61 17.42
N VAL A 194 -4.75 22.41 16.88
CA VAL A 194 -4.94 21.21 17.69
C VAL A 194 -3.61 20.65 18.16
N MET A 195 -2.60 20.54 17.30
CA MET A 195 -1.27 20.05 17.66
C MET A 195 -0.59 20.96 18.67
N GLY A 196 -0.72 22.29 18.53
CA GLY A 196 -0.23 23.24 19.51
C GLY A 196 -0.84 23.06 20.92
N LYS A 197 -2.11 22.65 21.01
CA LYS A 197 -2.77 22.31 22.28
C LYS A 197 -2.34 20.95 22.85
N MET A 198 -1.85 20.07 22.01
CA MET A 198 -1.35 18.74 22.40
C MET A 198 0.12 18.77 22.83
N GLY A 199 0.83 19.85 22.55
CA GLY A 199 2.26 20.01 22.87
C GLY A 199 3.16 19.15 21.97
N VAL A 200 2.73 18.92 20.74
CA VAL A 200 3.43 18.16 19.69
C VAL A 200 3.67 19.03 18.48
#